data_6fbbd357386e89d014ed44fb21c14f29
#
_entry.id   6fbbd357386e89d014ed44fb21c14f29
#
_cell.length_a   1.000
_cell.length_b   1.000
_cell.length_c   1.000
_cell.angle_alpha   90.00
_cell.angle_beta   90.00
_cell.angle_gamma   90.00
#
_symmetry.space_group_name_H-M   'P 1'
#
loop_
_entity.id
_entity.type
_entity.pdbx_description
1 polymer ?
#
loop_
_entity_poly.entity_id
_entity_poly.type
_entity_poly.pdbx_seq_one_letter_code
_entity_poly.pdbx_strand_id
1 'polypeptide(L)'
;MNFRRNSRSKAASVQMASLMDVIFLLLCFFVTSSVFSQWETEISIALPTAKSSTVPGRMPGEIILNVAADGNVTVNGQKLSLAEVTERLTRIAKLYPGQPVVIRADKTTKYEALVSVIDACRTADVWNFSLATKDEEDK
;
A
#
# COMPACT_ATOMS: atom_id res chain seq x y z
N MET A 1 66.07 -21.72 -43.79
CA MET A 1 65.61 -20.84 -42.68
C MET A 1 64.09 -20.76 -42.73
N ASN A 2 63.41 -21.58 -41.93
CA ASN A 2 61.92 -21.60 -41.88
C ASN A 2 61.42 -20.77 -40.74
N PHE A 3 60.99 -19.54 -41.03
CA PHE A 3 60.29 -18.71 -40.10
C PHE A 3 58.81 -19.17 -40.09
N ARG A 4 58.50 -20.19 -39.31
CA ARG A 4 57.13 -20.51 -38.95
C ARG A 4 56.63 -19.46 -37.97
N ARG A 5 56.01 -18.41 -38.52
CA ARG A 5 55.28 -17.40 -37.77
C ARG A 5 54.05 -18.07 -37.11
N ASN A 6 54.28 -18.50 -35.89
CA ASN A 6 53.22 -19.05 -35.05
C ASN A 6 52.33 -17.90 -34.62
N SER A 7 51.40 -17.50 -35.50
CA SER A 7 50.29 -16.61 -35.11
C SER A 7 49.34 -17.41 -34.24
N ARG A 8 49.68 -17.54 -32.97
CA ARG A 8 48.66 -17.88 -31.97
C ARG A 8 47.60 -16.79 -32.04
N SER A 9 46.48 -17.11 -32.68
CA SER A 9 45.28 -16.33 -32.53
C SER A 9 45.01 -16.28 -31.05
N LYS A 10 45.25 -15.12 -30.41
CA LYS A 10 44.70 -14.81 -29.11
C LYS A 10 43.21 -14.80 -29.33
N ALA A 11 42.59 -15.96 -29.15
CA ALA A 11 41.14 -16.01 -28.92
C ALA A 11 40.89 -14.98 -27.82
N ALA A 12 40.16 -13.94 -28.16
CA ALA A 12 39.74 -12.97 -27.18
C ALA A 12 38.99 -13.73 -26.09
N SER A 13 39.67 -13.99 -24.97
CA SER A 13 39.02 -14.56 -23.83
C SER A 13 37.99 -13.53 -23.39
N VAL A 14 36.74 -13.76 -23.77
CA VAL A 14 35.62 -12.99 -23.26
C VAL A 14 35.71 -13.09 -21.75
N GLN A 15 35.92 -11.96 -21.10
CA GLN A 15 36.01 -11.94 -19.64
C GLN A 15 34.61 -12.22 -19.08
N MET A 16 34.32 -13.50 -18.86
CA MET A 16 33.02 -13.95 -18.35
C MET A 16 32.64 -13.29 -17.03
N ALA A 17 33.65 -12.94 -16.21
CA ALA A 17 33.45 -12.23 -14.97
C ALA A 17 32.81 -10.85 -15.15
N SER A 18 33.25 -10.08 -16.15
CA SER A 18 32.68 -8.76 -16.47
C SER A 18 31.24 -8.90 -16.98
N LEU A 19 30.95 -9.93 -17.77
CA LEU A 19 29.62 -10.20 -18.28
C LEU A 19 28.65 -10.57 -17.15
N MET A 20 29.12 -11.43 -16.24
CA MET A 20 28.34 -11.82 -15.07
C MET A 20 28.02 -10.64 -14.15
N ASP A 21 28.96 -9.70 -13.99
CA ASP A 21 28.76 -8.50 -13.19
C ASP A 21 27.67 -7.61 -13.79
N VAL A 22 27.69 -7.38 -15.10
CA VAL A 22 26.65 -6.60 -15.79
C VAL A 22 25.27 -7.24 -15.62
N ILE A 23 25.19 -8.57 -15.80
CA ILE A 23 23.93 -9.30 -15.63
C ILE A 23 23.44 -9.22 -14.17
N PHE A 24 24.36 -9.33 -13.22
CA PHE A 24 24.03 -9.21 -11.79
C PHE A 24 23.51 -7.81 -11.44
N LEU A 25 24.14 -6.76 -11.93
CA LEU A 25 23.68 -5.38 -11.72
C LEU A 25 22.30 -5.14 -12.35
N LEU A 26 22.07 -5.67 -13.56
CA LEU A 26 20.75 -5.60 -14.19
C LEU A 26 19.69 -6.35 -13.35
N LEU A 27 20.04 -7.53 -12.84
CA LEU A 27 19.14 -8.29 -11.96
C LEU A 27 18.79 -7.48 -10.71
N CYS A 28 19.78 -6.91 -10.03
CA CYS A 28 19.58 -6.06 -8.86
C CYS A 28 18.71 -4.84 -9.19
N PHE A 29 18.92 -4.21 -10.34
CA PHE A 29 18.12 -3.10 -10.81
C PHE A 29 16.67 -3.51 -11.02
N PHE A 30 16.39 -4.62 -11.71
CA PHE A 30 15.03 -5.09 -11.93
C PHE A 30 14.32 -5.51 -10.64
N VAL A 31 15.02 -6.19 -9.73
CA VAL A 31 14.46 -6.56 -8.43
C VAL A 31 14.10 -5.32 -7.63
N THR A 32 15.00 -4.33 -7.54
CA THR A 32 14.76 -3.08 -6.83
C THR A 32 13.61 -2.29 -7.48
N SER A 33 13.60 -2.17 -8.79
CA SER A 33 12.53 -1.50 -9.55
C SER A 33 11.18 -2.19 -9.35
N SER A 34 11.14 -3.52 -9.33
CA SER A 34 9.92 -4.29 -9.09
C SER A 34 9.35 -4.05 -7.68
N VAL A 35 10.21 -3.98 -6.67
CA VAL A 35 9.78 -3.68 -5.30
C VAL A 35 9.20 -2.26 -5.21
N PHE A 36 9.85 -1.28 -5.83
CA PHE A 36 9.33 0.11 -5.85
C PHE A 36 8.05 0.24 -6.67
N SER A 37 7.91 -0.48 -7.78
CA SER A 37 6.70 -0.47 -8.62
C SER A 37 5.47 -0.99 -7.88
N GLN A 38 5.64 -1.91 -6.95
CA GLN A 38 4.51 -2.38 -6.10
C GLN A 38 4.03 -1.31 -5.11
N TRP A 39 4.88 -0.34 -4.79
CA TRP A 39 4.51 0.78 -3.91
C TRP A 39 3.79 1.89 -4.68
N GLU A 40 4.01 2.01 -5.99
CA GLU A 40 3.39 3.03 -6.83
C GLU A 40 1.97 2.67 -7.31
N THR A 41 1.58 1.40 -7.27
CA THR A 41 0.26 0.95 -7.73
C THR A 41 -0.90 1.42 -6.83
N GLU A 42 -0.60 1.97 -5.65
CA GLU A 42 -1.62 2.56 -4.77
C GLU A 42 -1.78 4.09 -4.92
N ILE A 43 -1.00 4.75 -5.79
CA ILE A 43 -1.04 6.21 -5.94
C ILE A 43 -2.01 6.68 -7.03
N SER A 44 -2.66 5.78 -7.77
CA SER A 44 -3.65 6.14 -8.77
C SER A 44 -5.04 6.32 -8.18
N ILE A 45 -5.14 7.05 -7.08
CA ILE A 45 -6.42 7.59 -6.61
C ILE A 45 -6.48 9.04 -7.05
N ALA A 46 -7.26 9.31 -8.10
CA ALA A 46 -7.66 10.66 -8.44
C ALA A 46 -8.50 11.20 -7.29
N LEU A 47 -7.85 11.81 -6.32
CA LEU A 47 -8.51 12.53 -5.24
C LEU A 47 -9.33 13.68 -5.81
N PRO A 48 -10.60 13.83 -5.46
CA PRO A 48 -11.27 15.11 -5.62
C PRO A 48 -10.46 16.12 -4.80
N THR A 49 -10.07 17.21 -5.43
CA THR A 49 -9.21 18.27 -4.97
C THR A 49 -9.62 18.84 -3.60
N ALA A 50 -9.26 18.17 -2.53
CA ALA A 50 -9.08 18.80 -1.24
C ALA A 50 -7.56 18.96 -1.03
N LYS A 51 -7.08 20.17 -1.05
CA LYS A 51 -5.68 20.60 -1.12
C LYS A 51 -4.81 20.24 0.10
N SER A 52 -5.05 19.16 0.81
CA SER A 52 -4.20 18.77 1.94
C SER A 52 -4.44 17.35 2.49
N SER A 53 -4.43 16.33 1.64
CA SER A 53 -4.30 14.99 2.18
C SER A 53 -3.20 14.24 1.43
N THR A 54 -2.00 14.27 1.99
CA THR A 54 -1.01 13.23 1.76
C THR A 54 -1.67 11.92 2.16
N VAL A 55 -1.97 11.07 1.18
CA VAL A 55 -2.42 9.69 1.46
C VAL A 55 -1.25 9.00 2.15
N PRO A 56 -1.33 8.69 3.44
CA PRO A 56 -0.27 7.94 4.09
C PRO A 56 -0.21 6.56 3.44
N GLY A 57 0.94 6.20 2.90
CA GLY A 57 1.21 4.80 2.56
C GLY A 57 0.85 3.94 3.77
N ARG A 58 0.27 2.78 3.50
CA ARG A 58 -0.20 1.83 4.52
C ARG A 58 0.85 1.61 5.60
N MET A 59 0.67 2.23 6.74
CA MET A 59 1.56 1.99 7.88
C MET A 59 1.27 0.61 8.48
N PRO A 60 2.28 -0.19 8.80
CA PRO A 60 2.07 -1.45 9.51
C PRO A 60 1.27 -1.19 10.79
N GLY A 61 0.13 -1.85 10.93
CA GLY A 61 -0.73 -1.68 12.09
C GLY A 61 -1.94 -0.75 11.90
N GLU A 62 -2.13 -0.14 10.73
CA GLU A 62 -3.29 0.70 10.43
C GLU A 62 -4.58 -0.12 10.35
N ILE A 63 -5.65 0.37 10.99
CA ILE A 63 -6.98 -0.24 10.94
C ILE A 63 -7.77 0.40 9.83
N ILE A 64 -8.25 -0.41 8.89
CA ILE A 64 -9.04 0.07 7.75
C ILE A 64 -10.52 -0.29 7.98
N LEU A 65 -11.37 0.73 8.05
CA LEU A 65 -12.82 0.61 8.09
C LEU A 65 -13.37 0.94 6.69
N ASN A 66 -13.89 -0.04 5.98
CA ASN A 66 -14.54 0.19 4.70
C ASN A 66 -16.05 0.38 4.93
N VAL A 67 -16.57 1.52 4.50
CA VAL A 67 -17.99 1.85 4.58
C VAL A 67 -18.61 1.71 3.19
N ALA A 68 -19.50 0.75 3.03
CA ALA A 68 -20.19 0.50 1.78
C ALA A 68 -21.33 1.51 1.54
N ALA A 69 -21.83 1.59 0.30
CA ALA A 69 -22.94 2.46 -0.09
C ALA A 69 -24.22 2.22 0.74
N ASP A 70 -24.43 0.98 1.18
CA ASP A 70 -25.56 0.57 2.04
C ASP A 70 -25.39 0.90 3.53
N GLY A 71 -24.24 1.51 3.90
CA GLY A 71 -23.91 1.85 5.29
C GLY A 71 -23.29 0.72 6.10
N ASN A 72 -23.10 -0.46 5.52
CA ASN A 72 -22.41 -1.55 6.19
C ASN A 72 -20.92 -1.27 6.34
N VAL A 73 -20.35 -1.58 7.49
CA VAL A 73 -18.93 -1.42 7.77
C VAL A 73 -18.24 -2.77 7.67
N THR A 74 -17.14 -2.79 6.92
CA THR A 74 -16.31 -3.99 6.77
C THR A 74 -14.92 -3.71 7.32
N VAL A 75 -14.45 -4.58 8.19
CA VAL A 75 -13.10 -4.54 8.78
C VAL A 75 -12.40 -5.86 8.48
N ASN A 76 -11.25 -5.82 7.83
CA ASN A 76 -10.50 -7.02 7.44
C ASN A 76 -11.37 -8.07 6.69
N GLY A 77 -12.27 -7.60 5.82
CA GLY A 77 -13.16 -8.48 5.04
C GLY A 77 -14.39 -9.00 5.80
N GLN A 78 -14.55 -8.69 7.08
CA GLN A 78 -15.71 -9.08 7.89
C GLN A 78 -16.69 -7.91 8.01
N LYS A 79 -17.96 -8.17 7.69
CA LYS A 79 -19.05 -7.21 7.92
C LYS A 79 -19.32 -7.14 9.41
N LEU A 80 -19.34 -5.96 9.96
CA LEU A 80 -19.59 -5.69 11.38
C LEU A 80 -20.72 -4.65 11.53
N SER A 81 -21.49 -4.79 12.58
CA SER A 81 -22.41 -3.75 13.00
C SER A 81 -21.65 -2.59 13.65
N LEU A 82 -22.26 -1.41 13.70
CA LEU A 82 -21.65 -0.23 14.36
C LEU A 82 -21.30 -0.51 15.84
N ALA A 83 -22.13 -1.27 16.54
CA ALA A 83 -21.87 -1.67 17.94
C ALA A 83 -20.61 -2.55 18.06
N GLU A 84 -20.45 -3.53 17.16
CA GLU A 84 -19.26 -4.39 17.12
C GLU A 84 -18.00 -3.61 16.73
N VAL A 85 -18.11 -2.66 15.80
CA VAL A 85 -17.02 -1.77 15.43
C VAL A 85 -16.56 -0.95 16.64
N THR A 86 -17.51 -0.33 17.36
CA THR A 86 -17.22 0.44 18.56
C THR A 86 -16.55 -0.41 19.63
N GLU A 87 -17.04 -1.63 19.89
CA GLU A 87 -16.46 -2.54 20.86
C GLU A 87 -15.02 -2.93 20.50
N ARG A 88 -14.77 -3.31 19.23
CA ARG A 88 -13.43 -3.67 18.75
C ARG A 88 -12.47 -2.50 18.81
N LEU A 89 -12.89 -1.32 18.38
CA LEU A 89 -12.08 -0.10 18.43
C LEU A 89 -11.75 0.29 19.87
N THR A 90 -12.70 0.20 20.80
CA THR A 90 -12.48 0.46 22.23
C THR A 90 -11.42 -0.48 22.80
N ARG A 91 -11.50 -1.77 22.46
CA ARG A 91 -10.51 -2.76 22.89
C ARG A 91 -9.12 -2.45 22.35
N ILE A 92 -9.03 -2.08 21.07
CA ILE A 92 -7.76 -1.75 20.43
C ILE A 92 -7.19 -0.44 20.99
N ALA A 93 -8.01 0.59 21.19
CA ALA A 93 -7.60 1.87 21.76
C ALA A 93 -7.02 1.72 23.19
N LYS A 94 -7.54 0.77 23.97
CA LYS A 94 -6.98 0.45 25.30
C LYS A 94 -5.64 -0.26 25.24
N LEU A 95 -5.45 -1.16 24.25
CA LEU A 95 -4.21 -1.93 24.09
C LEU A 95 -3.12 -1.13 23.38
N TYR A 96 -3.50 -0.33 22.40
CA TYR A 96 -2.62 0.44 21.53
C TYR A 96 -3.11 1.89 21.41
N PRO A 97 -2.82 2.76 22.40
CA PRO A 97 -3.20 4.16 22.35
C PRO A 97 -2.60 4.87 21.13
N GLY A 98 -3.40 5.63 20.40
CA GLY A 98 -2.94 6.37 19.22
C GLY A 98 -2.87 5.55 17.93
N GLN A 99 -3.39 4.33 17.90
CA GLN A 99 -3.49 3.50 16.70
C GLN A 99 -4.21 4.27 15.58
N PRO A 100 -3.60 4.43 14.38
CA PRO A 100 -4.24 5.11 13.27
C PRO A 100 -5.38 4.26 12.67
N VAL A 101 -6.50 4.93 12.38
CA VAL A 101 -7.68 4.34 11.74
C VAL A 101 -7.93 5.06 10.43
N VAL A 102 -8.09 4.33 9.34
CA VAL A 102 -8.51 4.88 8.04
C VAL A 102 -9.93 4.46 7.74
N ILE A 103 -10.79 5.43 7.54
CA ILE A 103 -12.18 5.22 7.14
C ILE A 103 -12.24 5.40 5.62
N ARG A 104 -12.46 4.33 4.89
CA ARG A 104 -12.66 4.34 3.44
C ARG A 104 -14.15 4.29 3.15
N ALA A 105 -14.69 5.37 2.60
CA ALA A 105 -16.07 5.45 2.18
C ALA A 105 -16.19 5.34 0.66
N ASP A 106 -17.22 4.64 0.17
CA ASP A 106 -17.60 4.64 -1.23
C ASP A 106 -18.14 6.03 -1.63
N LYS A 107 -17.98 6.42 -2.91
CA LYS A 107 -18.51 7.70 -3.44
C LYS A 107 -20.02 7.86 -3.24
N THR A 108 -20.72 6.74 -3.24
CA THR A 108 -22.19 6.68 -3.12
C THR A 108 -22.66 6.49 -1.67
N THR A 109 -21.72 6.38 -0.71
CA THR A 109 -22.04 6.24 0.70
C THR A 109 -22.82 7.47 1.20
N LYS A 110 -23.94 7.22 1.87
CA LYS A 110 -24.73 8.29 2.48
C LYS A 110 -23.90 8.98 3.56
N TYR A 111 -23.98 10.31 3.58
CA TYR A 111 -23.27 11.13 4.57
C TYR A 111 -23.62 10.72 6.01
N GLU A 112 -24.88 10.37 6.27
CA GLU A 112 -25.36 9.89 7.58
C GLU A 112 -24.61 8.64 8.05
N ALA A 113 -24.34 7.67 7.14
CA ALA A 113 -23.61 6.46 7.48
C ALA A 113 -22.14 6.77 7.83
N LEU A 114 -21.51 7.70 7.12
CA LEU A 114 -20.15 8.14 7.40
C LEU A 114 -20.07 8.83 8.77
N VAL A 115 -21.01 9.72 9.08
CA VAL A 115 -21.09 10.40 10.39
C VAL A 115 -21.25 9.38 11.51
N SER A 116 -22.09 8.36 11.34
CA SER A 116 -22.29 7.30 12.33
C SER A 116 -21.01 6.52 12.62
N VAL A 117 -20.19 6.25 11.60
CA VAL A 117 -18.87 5.58 11.77
C VAL A 117 -17.88 6.49 12.50
N ILE A 118 -17.84 7.77 12.17
CA ILE A 118 -16.99 8.74 12.87
C ILE A 118 -17.39 8.85 14.36
N ASP A 119 -18.68 8.86 14.63
CA ASP A 119 -19.20 8.89 16.01
C ASP A 119 -18.82 7.62 16.77
N ALA A 120 -18.88 6.46 16.12
CA ALA A 120 -18.41 5.19 16.68
C ALA A 120 -16.92 5.24 17.04
N CYS A 121 -16.09 5.84 16.19
CA CYS A 121 -14.65 6.04 16.47
C CYS A 121 -14.43 6.93 17.70
N ARG A 122 -15.17 8.04 17.80
CA ARG A 122 -15.11 8.96 18.94
C ARG A 122 -15.55 8.30 20.24
N THR A 123 -16.63 7.55 20.19
CA THR A 123 -17.14 6.78 21.34
C THR A 123 -16.12 5.74 21.82
N ALA A 124 -15.34 5.18 20.90
CA ALA A 124 -14.27 4.25 21.20
C ALA A 124 -12.95 4.93 21.66
N ASP A 125 -12.95 6.25 21.84
CA ASP A 125 -11.77 7.06 22.18
C ASP A 125 -10.64 7.01 21.12
N VAL A 126 -11.02 6.85 19.85
CA VAL A 126 -10.11 6.88 18.71
C VAL A 126 -10.14 8.26 18.07
N TRP A 127 -9.10 9.05 18.26
CA TRP A 127 -8.97 10.41 17.74
C TRP A 127 -8.09 10.51 16.50
N ASN A 128 -7.21 9.53 16.29
CA ASN A 128 -6.30 9.47 15.16
C ASN A 128 -6.95 8.72 14.00
N PHE A 129 -7.88 9.36 13.29
CA PHE A 129 -8.50 8.79 12.10
C PHE A 129 -8.37 9.70 10.89
N SER A 130 -8.28 9.10 9.72
CA SER A 130 -8.28 9.76 8.42
C SER A 130 -9.41 9.24 7.54
N LEU A 131 -9.86 10.07 6.61
CA LEU A 131 -10.91 9.73 5.65
C LEU A 131 -10.28 9.52 4.28
N ALA A 132 -10.64 8.44 3.61
CA ALA A 132 -10.28 8.17 2.23
C ALA A 132 -11.53 7.78 1.43
N THR A 133 -11.55 8.09 0.15
CA THR A 133 -12.61 7.66 -0.76
C THR A 133 -12.15 6.40 -1.48
N LYS A 134 -13.01 5.39 -1.57
CA LYS A 134 -12.77 4.22 -2.42
C LYS A 134 -13.26 4.52 -3.83
N ASP A 135 -12.37 4.49 -4.82
CA ASP A 135 -12.74 4.48 -6.22
C ASP A 135 -13.15 3.07 -6.67
N GLU A 136 -14.11 2.97 -7.59
CA GLU A 136 -14.71 1.71 -8.06
C GLU A 136 -13.77 0.81 -8.90
N GLU A 137 -12.53 1.19 -9.12
CA GLU A 137 -11.62 0.48 -10.02
C GLU A 137 -10.87 -0.70 -9.39
N ASP A 138 -11.15 -1.04 -8.15
CA ASP A 138 -10.50 -2.20 -7.49
C ASP A 138 -11.41 -3.44 -7.55
N LYS A 139 -11.69 -3.87 -8.81
CA LYS A 139 -12.28 -5.18 -9.12
C LYS A 139 -11.22 -6.14 -9.64
#